data_2c8028d9679bce489351f812a948c61e
#
_entry.id   2c8028d9679bce489351f812a948c61e
#
_cell.length_a   1.000
_cell.length_b   1.000
_cell.length_c   1.000
_cell.angle_alpha   90.00
_cell.angle_beta   90.00
_cell.angle_gamma   90.00
#
_symmetry.space_group_name_H-M   'P 1'
#
loop_
_entity.id
_entity.type
_entity.pdbx_description
1 polymer ?
#
loop_
_entity_poly.entity_id
_entity_poly.type
_entity_poly.pdbx_seq_one_letter_code
_entity_poly.pdbx_strand_id
1 'polypeptide(L)'
;MAERLPRSQEPLPLVPLRAGQAPIRQGERCASVWRVGSGMLIASAVGDDGRELTLDVLGPGDAVGEPCGEVSLITVRAIRPSRLEAVSGPAVAGLLAHRARRRETLACDLAWLGVDERVARRLDDLAVRFGRPAPGGLSIPFRLTQDVLASLAGTSRESANRALRRLVRAGRISVTDRGRYLGHRHRLTVAP
;
A
#
# COMPACT_ATOMS: atom_id res chain seq x y z
N MET A 1 -41.87 0.44 28.04
CA MET A 1 -40.43 0.65 28.24
C MET A 1 -39.87 0.89 26.86
N ALA A 2 -39.65 2.12 26.46
CA ALA A 2 -39.26 2.48 25.11
C ALA A 2 -37.73 2.31 24.98
N GLU A 3 -37.36 1.38 24.14
CA GLU A 3 -35.97 1.12 23.75
C GLU A 3 -35.40 2.33 23.01
N ARG A 4 -34.49 3.04 23.61
CA ARG A 4 -33.74 4.16 22.97
C ARG A 4 -32.95 3.60 21.81
N LEU A 5 -33.38 3.91 20.58
CA LEU A 5 -32.52 3.76 19.39
C LEU A 5 -31.17 4.45 19.63
N PRO A 6 -30.05 3.83 19.22
CA PRO A 6 -28.74 4.43 19.38
C PRO A 6 -28.68 5.75 18.61
N ARG A 7 -28.21 6.78 19.30
CA ARG A 7 -28.01 8.15 18.78
C ARG A 7 -27.21 8.09 17.50
N SER A 8 -27.68 8.85 16.52
CA SER A 8 -27.01 9.19 15.26
C SER A 8 -25.50 9.32 15.49
N GLN A 9 -24.74 8.51 14.76
CA GLN A 9 -23.27 8.57 14.77
C GLN A 9 -22.89 9.98 14.32
N GLU A 10 -22.28 10.75 15.22
CA GLU A 10 -21.59 11.97 14.84
C GLU A 10 -20.62 11.64 13.70
N PRO A 11 -20.53 12.49 12.67
CA PRO A 11 -19.61 12.23 11.58
C PRO A 11 -18.20 12.11 12.14
N LEU A 12 -17.59 10.95 11.94
CA LEU A 12 -16.25 10.68 12.42
C LEU A 12 -15.28 11.71 11.84
N PRO A 13 -14.29 12.19 12.61
CA PRO A 13 -13.41 13.26 12.17
C PRO A 13 -12.67 12.88 10.89
N LEU A 14 -12.66 13.83 9.95
CA LEU A 14 -11.92 13.76 8.71
C LEU A 14 -10.58 14.49 8.88
N VAL A 15 -9.48 13.83 8.56
CA VAL A 15 -8.14 14.42 8.62
C VAL A 15 -7.62 14.62 7.20
N PRO A 16 -7.55 15.88 6.72
CA PRO A 16 -6.92 16.17 5.44
C PRO A 16 -5.40 16.09 5.57
N LEU A 17 -4.74 15.52 4.59
CA LEU A 17 -3.29 15.40 4.51
C LEU A 17 -2.78 15.99 3.21
N ARG A 18 -1.73 16.80 3.30
CA ARG A 18 -0.93 17.22 2.14
C ARG A 18 0.07 16.12 1.78
N ALA A 19 0.49 16.11 0.53
CA ALA A 19 1.60 15.24 0.13
C ALA A 19 2.84 15.50 1.01
N GLY A 20 3.51 14.44 1.44
CA GLY A 20 4.67 14.50 2.34
C GLY A 20 4.32 14.44 3.83
N GLN A 21 3.08 14.73 4.24
CA GLN A 21 2.68 14.62 5.65
C GLN A 21 2.63 13.17 6.10
N ALA A 22 3.10 12.94 7.33
CA ALA A 22 3.09 11.64 7.99
C ALA A 22 2.18 11.71 9.22
N PRO A 23 0.93 11.20 9.13
CA PRO A 23 0.00 11.17 10.26
C PRO A 23 0.39 10.15 11.32
N ILE A 24 1.23 9.19 10.99
CA ILE A 24 1.74 8.14 11.90
C ILE A 24 3.23 8.01 11.65
N ARG A 25 3.99 7.98 12.75
CA ARG A 25 5.44 7.79 12.72
C ARG A 25 5.83 6.54 13.49
N GLN A 26 6.82 5.84 13.00
CA GLN A 26 7.42 4.71 13.69
C GLN A 26 7.91 5.14 15.08
N GLY A 27 7.59 4.36 16.12
CA GLY A 27 7.92 4.66 17.51
C GLY A 27 6.90 5.53 18.24
N GLU A 28 5.95 6.17 17.55
CA GLU A 28 4.91 6.99 18.19
C GLU A 28 3.66 6.14 18.53
N ARG A 29 2.94 6.54 19.58
CA ARG A 29 1.67 5.92 19.94
C ARG A 29 0.57 6.34 18.99
N CYS A 30 -0.22 5.39 18.54
CA CYS A 30 -1.38 5.63 17.71
C CYS A 30 -2.58 6.06 18.54
N ALA A 31 -3.28 7.10 18.10
CA ALA A 31 -4.53 7.54 18.73
C ALA A 31 -5.73 6.74 18.25
N SER A 32 -5.73 6.25 17.03
CA SER A 32 -6.87 5.58 16.39
C SER A 32 -6.45 4.79 15.15
N VAL A 33 -7.36 3.91 14.72
CA VAL A 33 -7.32 3.34 13.37
C VAL A 33 -8.14 4.25 12.44
N TRP A 34 -7.59 4.50 11.29
CA TRP A 34 -8.18 5.32 10.24
C TRP A 34 -8.40 4.49 8.98
N ARG A 35 -9.36 4.89 8.17
CA ARG A 35 -9.54 4.41 6.81
C ARG A 35 -9.11 5.51 5.83
N VAL A 36 -8.46 5.16 4.76
CA VAL A 36 -8.21 6.08 3.66
C VAL A 36 -9.52 6.33 2.93
N GLY A 37 -10.05 7.55 3.01
CA GLY A 37 -11.24 7.96 2.26
C GLY A 37 -10.88 8.36 0.83
N SER A 38 -9.75 9.05 0.65
CA SER A 38 -9.23 9.42 -0.66
C SER A 38 -7.73 9.66 -0.62
N GLY A 39 -7.10 9.66 -1.81
CA GLY A 39 -5.68 9.92 -1.94
C GLY A 39 -4.84 8.64 -1.91
N MET A 40 -3.57 8.77 -1.50
CA MET A 40 -2.62 7.66 -1.52
C MET A 40 -1.50 7.88 -0.52
N LEU A 41 -1.16 6.83 0.23
CA LEU A 41 -0.11 6.86 1.24
C LEU A 41 0.84 5.67 1.05
N ILE A 42 2.02 5.76 1.67
CA ILE A 42 2.98 4.67 1.77
C ILE A 42 3.15 4.34 3.24
N ALA A 43 3.14 3.05 3.56
CA ALA A 43 3.48 2.52 4.87
C ALA A 43 4.85 1.88 4.81
N SER A 44 5.81 2.37 5.59
CA SER A 44 7.18 1.86 5.60
C SER A 44 7.74 1.71 7.01
N ALA A 45 8.72 0.84 7.15
CA ALA A 45 9.51 0.68 8.37
C ALA A 45 10.98 0.94 8.05
N VAL A 46 11.67 1.58 8.97
CA VAL A 46 13.11 1.78 8.92
C VAL A 46 13.75 0.84 9.94
N GLY A 47 14.70 0.03 9.48
CA GLY A 47 15.50 -0.84 10.33
C GLY A 47 16.61 -0.08 11.06
N ASP A 48 17.27 -0.73 12.00
CA ASP A 48 18.35 -0.15 12.81
C ASP A 48 19.58 0.26 11.96
N ASP A 49 19.70 -0.34 10.79
CA ASP A 49 20.75 -0.03 9.80
C ASP A 49 20.36 1.12 8.85
N GLY A 50 19.21 1.76 9.09
CA GLY A 50 18.70 2.88 8.28
C GLY A 50 18.05 2.47 6.96
N ARG A 51 18.00 1.17 6.63
CA ARG A 51 17.28 0.72 5.43
C ARG A 51 15.79 0.81 5.60
N GLU A 52 15.11 1.32 4.60
CA GLU A 52 13.66 1.45 4.56
C GLU A 52 13.04 0.30 3.76
N LEU A 53 12.05 -0.38 4.37
CA LEU A 53 11.19 -1.35 3.71
C LEU A 53 9.78 -0.76 3.60
N THR A 54 9.32 -0.58 2.37
CA THR A 54 7.92 -0.22 2.12
C THR A 54 7.05 -1.48 2.23
N LEU A 55 6.17 -1.48 3.20
CA LEU A 55 5.29 -2.61 3.49
C LEU A 55 4.04 -2.60 2.61
N ASP A 56 3.55 -1.42 2.27
CA ASP A 56 2.33 -1.28 1.47
C ASP A 56 2.19 0.12 0.85
N VAL A 57 1.43 0.17 -0.25
CA VAL A 57 0.84 1.40 -0.78
C VAL A 57 -0.64 1.39 -0.41
N LEU A 58 -1.09 2.41 0.30
CA LEU A 58 -2.44 2.51 0.84
C LEU A 58 -3.27 3.47 0.00
N GLY A 59 -4.45 3.04 -0.39
CA GLY A 59 -5.44 3.81 -1.13
C GLY A 59 -6.82 3.76 -0.48
N PRO A 60 -7.86 4.29 -1.14
CA PRO A 60 -9.22 4.32 -0.60
C PRO A 60 -9.68 2.96 -0.10
N GLY A 61 -10.21 2.91 1.13
CA GLY A 61 -10.65 1.70 1.79
C GLY A 61 -9.60 1.02 2.68
N ASP A 62 -8.32 1.34 2.56
CA ASP A 62 -7.26 0.72 3.35
C ASP A 62 -7.17 1.27 4.78
N ALA A 63 -6.73 0.42 5.72
CA ALA A 63 -6.52 0.80 7.11
C ALA A 63 -5.18 1.51 7.32
N VAL A 64 -5.19 2.55 8.15
CA VAL A 64 -4.04 3.33 8.59
C VAL A 64 -4.04 3.39 10.11
N GLY A 65 -2.90 3.15 10.74
CA GLY A 65 -2.75 3.20 12.20
C GLY A 65 -2.88 1.85 12.89
N GLU A 66 -2.66 1.89 14.18
CA GLU A 66 -2.78 0.75 15.09
C GLU A 66 -3.92 1.01 16.08
N PRO A 67 -4.42 -0.01 16.80
CA PRO A 67 -5.35 0.20 17.90
C PRO A 67 -4.86 1.28 18.87
N CYS A 68 -5.80 1.99 19.48
CA CYS A 68 -5.50 3.11 20.38
C CYS A 68 -4.50 2.71 21.48
N GLY A 69 -3.45 3.52 21.63
CA GLY A 69 -2.40 3.31 22.62
C GLY A 69 -1.24 2.41 22.17
N GLU A 70 -1.39 1.65 21.10
CA GLU A 70 -0.30 0.84 20.53
C GLU A 70 0.78 1.71 19.91
N VAL A 71 2.03 1.28 20.02
CA VAL A 71 3.17 1.93 19.40
C VAL A 71 3.25 1.48 17.94
N SER A 72 3.33 2.42 17.01
CA SER A 72 3.47 2.09 15.61
C SER A 72 4.87 1.60 15.28
N LEU A 73 4.95 0.44 14.63
CA LEU A 73 6.19 -0.09 14.05
C LEU A 73 6.50 0.46 12.67
N ILE A 74 5.66 1.38 12.16
CA ILE A 74 5.77 1.90 10.79
C ILE A 74 5.52 3.40 10.77
N THR A 75 6.06 4.04 9.75
CA THR A 75 5.67 5.40 9.34
C THR A 75 4.68 5.30 8.19
N VAL A 76 3.59 6.05 8.26
CA VAL A 76 2.65 6.21 7.15
C VAL A 76 2.75 7.63 6.63
N ARG A 77 3.06 7.80 5.34
CA ARG A 77 3.26 9.10 4.69
C ARG A 77 2.38 9.25 3.47
N ALA A 78 1.69 10.37 3.35
CA ALA A 78 0.90 10.70 2.18
C ALA A 78 1.82 11.01 0.97
N ILE A 79 1.63 10.31 -0.14
CA ILE A 79 2.34 10.58 -1.41
C ILE A 79 1.51 11.46 -2.35
N ARG A 80 0.25 11.67 -2.01
CA ARG A 80 -0.69 12.58 -2.65
C ARG A 80 -1.56 13.25 -1.59
N PRO A 81 -2.21 14.37 -1.89
CA PRO A 81 -3.27 14.91 -1.02
C PRO A 81 -4.26 13.79 -0.71
N SER A 82 -4.51 13.55 0.56
CA SER A 82 -5.28 12.41 1.05
C SER A 82 -6.25 12.85 2.14
N ARG A 83 -7.25 12.03 2.42
CA ARG A 83 -8.17 12.21 3.55
C ARG A 83 -8.26 10.91 4.32
N LEU A 84 -8.13 11.00 5.62
CA LEU A 84 -8.36 9.88 6.54
C LEU A 84 -9.69 10.07 7.24
N GLU A 85 -10.41 8.98 7.41
CA GLU A 85 -11.68 8.88 8.13
C GLU A 85 -11.45 8.03 9.37
N ALA A 86 -11.78 8.52 10.55
CA ALA A 86 -11.70 7.71 11.76
C ALA A 86 -12.64 6.50 11.63
N VAL A 87 -12.21 5.36 12.17
CA VAL A 87 -13.00 4.13 12.15
C VAL A 87 -13.10 3.59 13.57
N SER A 88 -14.29 3.14 13.94
CA SER A 88 -14.56 2.56 15.24
C SER A 88 -15.43 1.30 15.12
N GLY A 89 -15.53 0.55 16.21
CA GLY A 89 -16.38 -0.61 16.29
C GLY A 89 -15.92 -1.79 15.41
N PRO A 90 -16.85 -2.68 15.01
CA PRO A 90 -16.53 -3.94 14.32
C PRO A 90 -15.80 -3.77 12.99
N ALA A 91 -15.96 -2.62 12.32
CA ALA A 91 -15.28 -2.34 11.05
C ALA A 91 -13.74 -2.32 11.16
N VAL A 92 -13.22 -1.95 12.34
CA VAL A 92 -11.77 -1.93 12.61
C VAL A 92 -11.16 -3.31 12.44
N ALA A 93 -11.79 -4.35 12.98
CA ALA A 93 -11.28 -5.72 12.91
C ALA A 93 -11.13 -6.21 11.46
N GLY A 94 -12.13 -5.97 10.61
CA GLY A 94 -12.07 -6.33 9.20
C GLY A 94 -10.96 -5.62 8.42
N LEU A 95 -10.79 -4.32 8.66
CA LEU A 95 -9.73 -3.53 8.05
C LEU A 95 -8.33 -4.02 8.47
N LEU A 96 -8.13 -4.29 9.76
CA LEU A 96 -6.86 -4.78 10.28
C LEU A 96 -6.56 -6.19 9.78
N ALA A 97 -7.55 -7.09 9.73
CA ALA A 97 -7.39 -8.43 9.17
C ALA A 97 -6.96 -8.39 7.69
N HIS A 98 -7.58 -7.51 6.89
CA HIS A 98 -7.19 -7.34 5.48
C HIS A 98 -5.74 -6.84 5.34
N ARG A 99 -5.35 -5.88 6.17
CA ARG A 99 -3.96 -5.39 6.23
C ARG A 99 -2.98 -6.48 6.66
N ALA A 100 -3.32 -7.29 7.67
CA ALA A 100 -2.49 -8.40 8.14
C ALA A 100 -2.21 -9.40 7.02
N ARG A 101 -3.22 -9.84 6.27
CA ARG A 101 -3.04 -10.76 5.13
C ARG A 101 -2.07 -10.23 4.07
N ARG A 102 -2.12 -8.93 3.76
CA ARG A 102 -1.16 -8.34 2.81
C ARG A 102 0.27 -8.36 3.34
N ARG A 103 0.45 -8.11 4.64
CA ARG A 103 1.78 -8.20 5.29
C ARG A 103 2.30 -9.63 5.33
N GLU A 104 1.44 -10.62 5.58
CA GLU A 104 1.78 -12.04 5.51
C GLU A 104 2.22 -12.42 4.09
N THR A 105 1.47 -12.01 3.07
CA THR A 105 1.85 -12.22 1.67
C THR A 105 3.21 -11.59 1.36
N LEU A 106 3.46 -10.35 1.81
CA LEU A 106 4.77 -9.70 1.65
C LEU A 106 5.89 -10.51 2.31
N ALA A 107 5.67 -10.99 3.54
CA ALA A 107 6.66 -11.79 4.27
C ALA A 107 6.99 -13.09 3.53
N CYS A 108 6.00 -13.81 3.04
CA CYS A 108 6.19 -15.00 2.21
C CYS A 108 6.95 -14.68 0.92
N ASP A 109 6.57 -13.60 0.23
CA ASP A 109 7.25 -13.19 -1.00
C ASP A 109 8.72 -12.83 -0.76
N LEU A 110 9.03 -12.16 0.36
CA LEU A 110 10.41 -11.82 0.73
C LEU A 110 11.24 -13.06 1.06
N ALA A 111 10.61 -14.07 1.67
CA ALA A 111 11.29 -15.30 2.06
C ALA A 111 11.54 -16.26 0.87
N TRP A 112 10.62 -16.33 -0.09
CA TRP A 112 10.61 -17.41 -1.07
C TRP A 112 10.89 -16.97 -2.51
N LEU A 113 10.65 -15.70 -2.84
CA LEU A 113 10.75 -15.26 -4.23
C LEU A 113 12.07 -14.54 -4.53
N GLY A 114 12.59 -14.75 -5.73
CA GLY A 114 13.68 -13.97 -6.27
C GLY A 114 13.26 -12.52 -6.57
N VAL A 115 14.26 -11.63 -6.73
CA VAL A 115 14.01 -10.18 -6.91
C VAL A 115 13.06 -9.89 -8.08
N ASP A 116 13.24 -10.57 -9.21
CA ASP A 116 12.42 -10.33 -10.41
C ASP A 116 10.95 -10.63 -10.15
N GLU A 117 10.68 -11.74 -9.46
CA GLU A 117 9.32 -12.15 -9.15
C GLU A 117 8.69 -11.25 -8.09
N ARG A 118 9.47 -10.81 -7.07
CA ARG A 118 8.98 -9.82 -6.10
C ARG A 118 8.59 -8.51 -6.78
N VAL A 119 9.43 -8.00 -7.68
CA VAL A 119 9.12 -6.77 -8.43
C VAL A 119 7.85 -6.96 -9.27
N ALA A 120 7.72 -8.10 -9.98
CA ALA A 120 6.52 -8.40 -10.75
C ALA A 120 5.28 -8.45 -9.87
N ARG A 121 5.31 -9.18 -8.76
CA ARG A 121 4.18 -9.27 -7.81
C ARG A 121 3.76 -7.94 -7.24
N ARG A 122 4.71 -7.07 -6.87
CA ARG A 122 4.37 -5.72 -6.37
C ARG A 122 3.67 -4.89 -7.45
N LEU A 123 4.12 -4.94 -8.69
CA LEU A 123 3.47 -4.24 -9.79
C LEU A 123 2.09 -4.83 -10.10
N ASP A 124 1.94 -6.15 -10.09
CA ASP A 124 0.65 -6.82 -10.32
C ASP A 124 -0.35 -6.47 -9.20
N ASP A 125 0.04 -6.52 -7.92
CA ASP A 125 -0.80 -6.11 -6.79
C ASP A 125 -1.27 -4.65 -6.94
N LEU A 126 -0.36 -3.74 -7.25
CA LEU A 126 -0.69 -2.33 -7.45
C LEU A 126 -1.61 -2.13 -8.68
N ALA A 127 -1.41 -2.90 -9.74
CA ALA A 127 -2.26 -2.84 -10.92
C ALA A 127 -3.67 -3.38 -10.64
N VAL A 128 -3.80 -4.46 -9.87
CA VAL A 128 -5.10 -5.01 -9.47
C VAL A 128 -5.85 -4.05 -8.54
N ARG A 129 -5.18 -3.47 -7.56
CA ARG A 129 -5.82 -2.61 -6.56
C ARG A 129 -6.15 -1.21 -7.06
N PHE A 130 -5.29 -0.63 -7.88
CA PHE A 130 -5.35 0.79 -8.24
C PHE A 130 -5.34 1.02 -9.74
N GLY A 131 -5.16 -0.03 -10.54
CA GLY A 131 -5.01 0.08 -11.99
C GLY A 131 -6.26 0.58 -12.67
N ARG A 132 -6.05 1.26 -13.80
CA ARG A 132 -7.10 1.66 -14.71
C ARG A 132 -6.97 0.90 -16.02
N PRO A 133 -8.08 0.49 -16.64
CA PRO A 133 -8.05 -0.12 -17.96
C PRO A 133 -7.27 0.75 -18.95
N ALA A 134 -6.37 0.11 -19.70
CA ALA A 134 -5.59 0.74 -20.77
C ALA A 134 -5.40 -0.28 -21.91
N PRO A 135 -5.09 0.16 -23.14
CA PRO A 135 -4.76 -0.76 -24.22
C PRO A 135 -3.66 -1.71 -23.81
N GLY A 136 -3.93 -3.02 -23.87
CA GLY A 136 -2.99 -4.07 -23.47
C GLY A 136 -3.00 -4.48 -22.01
N GLY A 137 -3.76 -3.84 -21.10
CA GLY A 137 -3.81 -4.29 -19.70
C GLY A 137 -4.29 -3.26 -18.68
N LEU A 138 -3.64 -3.22 -17.52
CA LEU A 138 -3.95 -2.30 -16.42
C LEU A 138 -2.79 -1.31 -16.23
N SER A 139 -3.07 -0.02 -16.31
CA SER A 139 -2.10 1.04 -16.03
C SER A 139 -2.20 1.51 -14.60
N ILE A 140 -1.08 1.53 -13.88
CA ILE A 140 -0.98 2.11 -12.54
C ILE A 140 -1.09 3.64 -12.67
N PRO A 141 -2.12 4.29 -12.09
CA PRO A 141 -2.46 5.69 -12.38
C PRO A 141 -1.61 6.72 -11.64
N PHE A 142 -0.54 6.30 -10.98
CA PHE A 142 0.38 7.18 -10.25
C PHE A 142 1.83 6.83 -10.58
N ARG A 143 2.71 7.80 -10.35
CA ARG A 143 4.14 7.59 -10.51
C ARG A 143 4.68 6.83 -9.32
N LEU A 144 5.21 5.64 -9.58
CA LEU A 144 5.97 4.86 -8.62
C LEU A 144 7.46 5.11 -8.89
N THR A 145 8.16 5.72 -7.94
CA THR A 145 9.61 5.93 -8.10
C THR A 145 10.35 4.61 -8.00
N GLN A 146 11.54 4.56 -8.59
CA GLN A 146 12.38 3.36 -8.52
C GLN A 146 12.79 3.02 -7.09
N ASP A 147 12.95 4.03 -6.24
CA ASP A 147 13.29 3.84 -4.82
C ASP A 147 12.12 3.20 -4.06
N VAL A 148 10.90 3.69 -4.28
CA VAL A 148 9.70 3.11 -3.68
C VAL A 148 9.47 1.68 -4.18
N LEU A 149 9.67 1.40 -5.47
CA LEU A 149 9.52 0.05 -6.01
C LEU A 149 10.60 -0.90 -5.45
N ALA A 150 11.83 -0.43 -5.33
CA ALA A 150 12.92 -1.21 -4.73
C ALA A 150 12.62 -1.53 -3.27
N SER A 151 12.18 -0.53 -2.50
CA SER A 151 11.77 -0.69 -1.11
C SER A 151 10.56 -1.64 -0.97
N LEU A 152 9.53 -1.55 -1.83
CA LEU A 152 8.40 -2.49 -1.87
C LEU A 152 8.81 -3.93 -2.18
N ALA A 153 9.83 -4.10 -3.02
CA ALA A 153 10.35 -5.43 -3.38
C ALA A 153 11.43 -5.93 -2.40
N GLY A 154 11.77 -5.17 -1.36
CA GLY A 154 12.80 -5.50 -0.40
C GLY A 154 14.16 -5.72 -1.05
N THR A 155 14.58 -4.79 -1.92
CA THR A 155 15.83 -4.91 -2.68
C THR A 155 16.48 -3.55 -2.93
N SER A 156 17.70 -3.54 -3.49
CA SER A 156 18.36 -2.29 -3.89
C SER A 156 17.73 -1.71 -5.16
N ARG A 157 17.88 -0.39 -5.35
CA ARG A 157 17.43 0.32 -6.54
C ARG A 157 18.03 -0.27 -7.83
N GLU A 158 19.30 -0.63 -7.80
CA GLU A 158 20.00 -1.23 -8.95
C GLU A 158 19.40 -2.59 -9.31
N SER A 159 19.10 -3.41 -8.30
CA SER A 159 18.49 -4.74 -8.49
C SER A 159 17.06 -4.64 -8.99
N ALA A 160 16.27 -3.70 -8.44
CA ALA A 160 14.93 -3.42 -8.94
C ALA A 160 14.94 -2.97 -10.41
N ASN A 161 15.89 -2.09 -10.79
CA ASN A 161 16.04 -1.64 -12.18
C ASN A 161 16.45 -2.76 -13.13
N ARG A 162 17.34 -3.66 -12.70
CA ARG A 162 17.69 -4.85 -13.50
C ARG A 162 16.47 -5.75 -13.70
N ALA A 163 15.70 -5.99 -12.64
CA ALA A 163 14.44 -6.74 -12.70
C ALA A 163 13.44 -6.11 -13.65
N LEU A 164 13.19 -4.80 -13.54
CA LEU A 164 12.30 -4.07 -14.45
C LEU A 164 12.69 -4.24 -15.92
N ARG A 165 13.98 -4.09 -16.25
CA ARG A 165 14.47 -4.27 -17.64
C ARG A 165 14.20 -5.69 -18.15
N ARG A 166 14.34 -6.73 -17.29
CA ARG A 166 14.04 -8.11 -17.67
C ARG A 166 12.53 -8.30 -17.89
N LEU A 167 11.69 -7.77 -17.01
CA LEU A 167 10.23 -7.84 -17.15
C LEU A 167 9.72 -7.12 -18.41
N VAL A 168 10.32 -5.97 -18.76
CA VAL A 168 10.01 -5.25 -20.01
C VAL A 168 10.43 -6.07 -21.23
N ARG A 169 11.65 -6.64 -21.25
CA ARG A 169 12.14 -7.49 -22.35
C ARG A 169 11.29 -8.75 -22.53
N ALA A 170 10.79 -9.31 -21.43
CA ALA A 170 9.88 -10.47 -21.43
C ALA A 170 8.44 -10.10 -21.81
N GLY A 171 8.13 -8.84 -22.10
CA GLY A 171 6.79 -8.38 -22.45
C GLY A 171 5.76 -8.48 -21.32
N ARG A 172 6.22 -8.67 -20.06
CA ARG A 172 5.31 -8.77 -18.89
C ARG A 172 4.77 -7.40 -18.48
N ILE A 173 5.55 -6.36 -18.66
CA ILE A 173 5.19 -4.97 -18.37
C ILE A 173 5.70 -4.04 -19.47
N SER A 174 5.10 -2.86 -19.58
CA SER A 174 5.68 -1.73 -20.30
C SER A 174 5.73 -0.49 -19.39
N VAL A 175 6.60 0.44 -19.74
CA VAL A 175 6.71 1.72 -19.05
C VAL A 175 6.24 2.79 -20.03
N THR A 176 5.23 3.57 -19.65
CA THR A 176 4.72 4.66 -20.48
C THR A 176 5.66 5.86 -20.42
N ASP A 177 5.56 6.79 -21.40
CA ASP A 177 6.34 8.04 -21.48
C ASP A 177 6.23 8.91 -20.20
N ARG A 178 5.18 8.73 -19.42
CA ARG A 178 4.99 9.39 -18.12
C ARG A 178 5.54 8.60 -16.94
N GLY A 179 6.33 7.56 -17.18
CA GLY A 179 6.92 6.71 -16.13
C GLY A 179 5.89 5.89 -15.33
N ARG A 180 4.75 5.57 -15.95
CA ARG A 180 3.75 4.68 -15.37
C ARG A 180 3.97 3.26 -15.87
N TYR A 181 3.69 2.28 -15.02
CA TYR A 181 3.77 0.88 -15.37
C TYR A 181 2.44 0.40 -15.94
N LEU A 182 2.51 -0.35 -17.02
CA LEU A 182 1.40 -1.05 -17.65
C LEU A 182 1.65 -2.55 -17.51
N GLY A 183 0.82 -3.24 -16.73
CA GLY A 183 0.83 -4.70 -16.65
C GLY A 183 0.06 -5.29 -17.82
N HIS A 184 0.68 -6.18 -18.59
CA HIS A 184 0.03 -6.87 -19.69
C HIS A 184 -0.78 -8.06 -19.16
N ARG A 185 -2.03 -8.20 -19.58
CA ARG A 185 -2.89 -9.32 -19.25
C ARG A 185 -2.35 -10.59 -19.93
N HIS A 186 -1.42 -11.27 -19.28
CA HIS A 186 -1.24 -12.70 -19.47
C HIS A 186 -0.77 -13.33 -18.17
N ARG A 187 -1.65 -14.16 -17.61
CA ARG A 187 -1.48 -15.06 -16.47
C ARG A 187 -1.53 -14.40 -15.08
N LEU A 188 -2.71 -13.96 -14.67
CA LEU A 188 -3.16 -14.27 -13.33
C LEU A 188 -3.61 -15.74 -13.34
N THR A 189 -2.68 -16.66 -13.40
CA THR A 189 -2.94 -18.04 -12.99
C THR A 189 -2.74 -18.05 -11.49
N VAL A 190 -3.80 -17.83 -10.74
CA VAL A 190 -3.88 -18.31 -9.39
C VAL A 190 -3.86 -19.84 -9.55
N ALA A 191 -2.70 -20.46 -9.30
CA ALA A 191 -2.65 -21.88 -9.11
C ALA A 191 -3.49 -22.23 -7.88
N PRO A 192 -4.25 -23.35 -7.93
CA PRO A 192 -5.16 -23.77 -6.88
C PRO A 192 -4.44 -24.03 -5.56
#